data_31d178e329baab51cd4b9fd4c0ec180b
#
_entry.id   31d178e329baab51cd4b9fd4c0ec180b
#
_cell.length_a   1.000
_cell.length_b   1.000
_cell.length_c   1.000
_cell.angle_alpha   90.00
_cell.angle_beta   90.00
_cell.angle_gamma   90.00
#
_symmetry.space_group_name_H-M   'P 1'
#
loop_
_entity.id
_entity.type
_entity.pdbx_description
1 polymer ?
#
loop_
_entity_poly.entity_id
_entity_poly.type
_entity_poly.pdbx_seq_one_letter_code
_entity_poly.pdbx_strand_id
1 'polypeptide(L)'
;MRSFDSLSGREILALAISLEEEDERVYADFAEGLRQDFPATAAVFDGMRQEESGHRRRLIELHQKKFGDHIPLIRRQDVRGFVTRKPVWLVRPLGLDTVRNAASSMEVETRRFYERAAARTQDANIRQLLDDLAQEERSHEDRAERLEEDKLGGGVRLKEDEANRRLFVLQIVQPGLAGLMDGSVSTLAPVFAAAFATHKPWDAFLVGMAASLGAGISMGFAEALSDDGSLTGRGHPWLRGLICGLMTTLGGIGHTLPFLIPSFTAALQVGLGGVLVFATGVLIGSS
;
A
#
# COMPACT_ATOMS: atom_id res chain seq x y z
N MET A 1 -3.52 24.12 -15.52
CA MET A 1 -2.56 24.22 -14.39
C MET A 1 -1.85 25.56 -14.47
N ARG A 2 -1.91 26.35 -13.41
CA ARG A 2 -1.23 27.65 -13.30
C ARG A 2 0.24 27.45 -12.90
N SER A 3 1.11 28.38 -13.31
CA SER A 3 2.47 28.40 -12.79
C SER A 3 2.46 28.92 -11.35
N PHE A 4 3.23 28.31 -10.47
CA PHE A 4 3.44 28.84 -9.11
C PHE A 4 3.86 30.32 -9.14
N ASP A 5 4.67 30.68 -10.13
CA ASP A 5 5.17 32.04 -10.30
C ASP A 5 4.10 33.07 -10.70
N SER A 6 2.91 32.67 -11.08
CA SER A 6 1.80 33.56 -11.38
C SER A 6 0.86 33.84 -10.20
N LEU A 7 1.12 33.21 -9.03
CA LEU A 7 0.26 33.37 -7.86
C LEU A 7 0.53 34.69 -7.14
N SER A 8 -0.54 35.36 -6.72
CA SER A 8 -0.47 36.48 -5.79
C SER A 8 -0.24 36.04 -4.35
N GLY A 9 0.19 36.92 -3.45
CA GLY A 9 0.35 36.59 -2.03
C GLY A 9 -0.92 36.05 -1.37
N ARG A 10 -2.10 36.56 -1.77
CA ARG A 10 -3.40 36.03 -1.35
C ARG A 10 -3.61 34.58 -1.79
N GLU A 11 -3.27 34.26 -3.02
CA GLU A 11 -3.41 32.92 -3.58
C GLU A 11 -2.36 31.95 -3.02
N ILE A 12 -1.16 32.43 -2.69
CA ILE A 12 -0.12 31.63 -2.00
C ILE A 12 -0.61 31.20 -0.61
N LEU A 13 -1.19 32.13 0.17
CA LEU A 13 -1.78 31.76 1.47
C LEU A 13 -2.96 30.80 1.34
N ALA A 14 -3.83 31.02 0.34
CA ALA A 14 -4.95 30.11 0.08
C ALA A 14 -4.50 28.71 -0.31
N LEU A 15 -3.45 28.60 -1.11
CA LEU A 15 -2.83 27.31 -1.45
C LEU A 15 -2.20 26.65 -0.23
N ALA A 16 -1.47 27.41 0.61
CA ALA A 16 -0.92 26.93 1.88
C ALA A 16 -2.02 26.34 2.78
N ILE A 17 -3.11 27.05 2.98
CA ILE A 17 -4.27 26.57 3.76
C ILE A 17 -4.82 25.25 3.21
N SER A 18 -4.89 25.12 1.88
CA SER A 18 -5.36 23.89 1.22
C SER A 18 -4.38 22.72 1.38
N LEU A 19 -3.07 22.98 1.41
CA LEU A 19 -2.05 21.96 1.65
C LEU A 19 -2.14 21.41 3.07
N GLU A 20 -2.20 22.29 4.07
CA GLU A 20 -2.35 21.89 5.48
C GLU A 20 -3.63 21.08 5.72
N GLU A 21 -4.75 21.46 5.08
CA GLU A 21 -5.99 20.69 5.16
C GLU A 21 -5.85 19.28 4.55
N GLU A 22 -5.11 19.17 3.46
CA GLU A 22 -4.85 17.87 2.81
C GLU A 22 -3.94 17.01 3.68
N ASP A 23 -2.89 17.59 4.27
CA ASP A 23 -1.92 16.89 5.10
C ASP A 23 -2.55 16.45 6.42
N GLU A 24 -3.36 17.29 7.08
CA GLU A 24 -4.17 16.94 8.25
C GLU A 24 -5.04 15.70 8.01
N ARG A 25 -5.70 15.63 6.83
CA ARG A 25 -6.54 14.46 6.47
C ARG A 25 -5.71 13.21 6.25
N VAL A 26 -4.57 13.33 5.57
CA VAL A 26 -3.69 12.18 5.31
C VAL A 26 -3.14 11.61 6.61
N TYR A 27 -2.72 12.46 7.54
CA TYR A 27 -2.25 12.01 8.86
C TYR A 27 -3.36 11.38 9.70
N ALA A 28 -4.60 11.91 9.63
CA ALA A 28 -5.76 11.27 10.25
C ALA A 28 -5.99 9.85 9.70
N ASP A 29 -5.92 9.69 8.38
CA ASP A 29 -6.09 8.40 7.71
C ASP A 29 -4.96 7.42 8.06
N PHE A 30 -3.71 7.89 8.18
CA PHE A 30 -2.58 7.07 8.62
C PHE A 30 -2.76 6.62 10.08
N ALA A 31 -3.10 7.54 10.97
CA ALA A 31 -3.33 7.23 12.38
C ALA A 31 -4.46 6.19 12.55
N GLU A 32 -5.59 6.39 11.89
CA GLU A 32 -6.72 5.45 11.94
C GLU A 32 -6.33 4.08 11.39
N GLY A 33 -5.61 4.05 10.26
CA GLY A 33 -5.20 2.81 9.63
C GLY A 33 -4.18 2.00 10.41
N LEU A 34 -3.35 2.64 11.23
CA LEU A 34 -2.30 2.00 12.00
C LEU A 34 -2.70 1.72 13.44
N ARG A 35 -3.81 2.28 13.93
CA ARG A 35 -4.19 2.28 15.35
C ARG A 35 -4.28 0.89 15.96
N GLN A 36 -4.77 -0.09 15.20
CA GLN A 36 -4.94 -1.45 15.69
C GLN A 36 -3.61 -2.21 15.83
N ASP A 37 -2.76 -2.13 14.81
CA ASP A 37 -1.54 -2.94 14.73
C ASP A 37 -0.30 -2.20 15.22
N PHE A 38 -0.27 -0.86 15.09
CA PHE A 38 0.86 0.02 15.38
C PHE A 38 0.44 1.25 16.22
N PRO A 39 -0.12 1.05 17.44
CA PRO A 39 -0.70 2.15 18.21
C PRO A 39 0.29 3.26 18.58
N ALA A 40 1.57 2.94 18.76
CA ALA A 40 2.61 3.93 19.05
C ALA A 40 2.87 4.84 17.85
N THR A 41 3.00 4.28 16.66
CA THR A 41 3.14 5.04 15.41
C THR A 41 1.86 5.81 15.07
N ALA A 42 0.68 5.24 15.31
CA ALA A 42 -0.59 5.94 15.14
C ALA A 42 -0.67 7.20 16.01
N ALA A 43 -0.20 7.15 17.26
CA ALA A 43 -0.16 8.31 18.16
C ALA A 43 0.78 9.42 17.64
N VAL A 44 1.87 9.06 16.94
CA VAL A 44 2.74 10.05 16.29
C VAL A 44 1.99 10.78 15.17
N PHE A 45 1.27 10.06 14.31
CA PHE A 45 0.47 10.67 13.25
C PHE A 45 -0.71 11.49 13.78
N ASP A 46 -1.32 11.11 14.92
CA ASP A 46 -2.30 11.95 15.62
C ASP A 46 -1.68 13.27 16.10
N GLY A 47 -0.42 13.25 16.55
CA GLY A 47 0.34 14.46 16.91
C GLY A 47 0.58 15.35 15.69
N MET A 48 1.11 14.80 14.60
CA MET A 48 1.33 15.52 13.34
C MET A 48 0.04 16.15 12.81
N ARG A 49 -1.06 15.42 12.80
CA ARG A 49 -2.38 15.97 12.46
C ARG A 49 -2.75 17.21 13.26
N GLN A 50 -2.45 17.22 14.56
CA GLN A 50 -2.74 18.40 15.42
C GLN A 50 -1.84 19.59 15.10
N GLU A 51 -0.60 19.33 14.74
CA GLU A 51 0.36 20.36 14.32
C GLU A 51 -0.10 21.00 13.00
N GLU A 52 -0.50 20.22 11.98
CA GLU A 52 -1.05 20.72 10.70
C GLU A 52 -2.33 21.57 10.91
N SER A 53 -3.21 21.12 11.81
CA SER A 53 -4.38 21.93 12.19
C SER A 53 -3.99 23.27 12.81
N GLY A 54 -2.89 23.33 13.55
CA GLY A 54 -2.29 24.55 14.08
C GLY A 54 -1.72 25.47 13.01
N HIS A 55 -0.97 24.91 12.06
CA HIS A 55 -0.43 25.61 10.89
C HIS A 55 -1.55 26.24 10.07
N ARG A 56 -2.56 25.44 9.70
CA ARG A 56 -3.73 25.91 8.97
C ARG A 56 -4.44 27.07 9.65
N ARG A 57 -4.62 27.02 10.98
CA ARG A 57 -5.26 28.09 11.72
C ARG A 57 -4.47 29.41 11.64
N ARG A 58 -3.15 29.38 11.83
CA ARG A 58 -2.28 30.57 11.71
C ARG A 58 -2.33 31.19 10.31
N LEU A 59 -2.37 30.34 9.27
CA LEU A 59 -2.50 30.79 7.88
C LEU A 59 -3.86 31.46 7.60
N ILE A 60 -4.95 30.88 8.13
CA ILE A 60 -6.31 31.45 8.02
C ILE A 60 -6.38 32.83 8.71
N GLU A 61 -5.88 32.92 9.94
CA GLU A 61 -5.87 34.18 10.71
C GLU A 61 -5.09 35.28 9.98
N LEU A 62 -3.93 34.95 9.43
CA LEU A 62 -3.15 35.92 8.63
C LEU A 62 -3.87 36.27 7.33
N HIS A 63 -4.48 35.32 6.62
CA HIS A 63 -5.25 35.58 5.42
C HIS A 63 -6.43 36.52 5.71
N GLN A 64 -7.21 36.24 6.73
CA GLN A 64 -8.35 37.08 7.13
C GLN A 64 -7.92 38.50 7.50
N LYS A 65 -6.84 38.63 8.25
CA LYS A 65 -6.28 39.94 8.63
C LYS A 65 -5.84 40.77 7.43
N LYS A 66 -5.30 40.14 6.39
CA LYS A 66 -4.72 40.83 5.23
C LYS A 66 -5.70 41.02 4.07
N PHE A 67 -6.58 40.05 3.84
CA PHE A 67 -7.37 39.96 2.62
C PHE A 67 -8.87 39.76 2.86
N GLY A 68 -9.31 39.72 4.14
CA GLY A 68 -10.70 39.47 4.53
C GLY A 68 -11.08 37.99 4.52
N ASP A 69 -12.36 37.71 4.78
CA ASP A 69 -12.86 36.35 5.07
C ASP A 69 -12.90 35.44 3.84
N HIS A 70 -12.94 36.00 2.64
CA HIS A 70 -13.05 35.19 1.43
C HIS A 70 -11.68 34.62 1.02
N ILE A 71 -11.50 33.31 1.24
CA ILE A 71 -10.31 32.56 0.85
C ILE A 71 -10.53 31.98 -0.58
N PRO A 72 -9.66 32.28 -1.56
CA PRO A 72 -9.77 31.70 -2.89
C PRO A 72 -9.61 30.18 -2.87
N LEU A 73 -10.41 29.48 -3.64
CA LEU A 73 -10.26 28.02 -3.79
C LEU A 73 -9.11 27.73 -4.77
N ILE A 74 -7.95 27.38 -4.23
CA ILE A 74 -6.79 26.92 -4.98
C ILE A 74 -6.29 25.65 -4.33
N ARG A 75 -6.08 24.61 -5.13
CA ARG A 75 -5.60 23.31 -4.71
C ARG A 75 -4.26 22.99 -5.35
N ARG A 76 -3.50 22.07 -4.77
CA ARG A 76 -2.26 21.50 -5.31
C ARG A 76 -2.37 21.16 -6.80
N GLN A 77 -3.43 20.48 -7.20
CA GLN A 77 -3.67 20.04 -8.59
C GLN A 77 -3.87 21.20 -9.60
N ASP A 78 -4.18 22.41 -9.12
CA ASP A 78 -4.38 23.58 -9.97
C ASP A 78 -3.06 24.29 -10.31
N VAL A 79 -1.97 23.93 -9.61
CA VAL A 79 -0.65 24.57 -9.70
C VAL A 79 0.40 23.56 -10.17
N ARG A 80 1.27 23.99 -11.12
CA ARG A 80 2.38 23.17 -11.61
C ARG A 80 3.51 23.11 -10.58
N GLY A 81 4.18 21.94 -10.50
CA GLY A 81 5.40 21.80 -9.70
C GLY A 81 5.21 21.02 -8.40
N PHE A 82 3.99 20.52 -8.14
CA PHE A 82 3.75 19.58 -7.05
C PHE A 82 3.87 18.13 -7.51
N VAL A 83 4.38 17.28 -6.62
CA VAL A 83 4.44 15.83 -6.85
C VAL A 83 3.02 15.25 -6.79
N THR A 84 2.71 14.34 -7.70
CA THR A 84 1.43 13.60 -7.64
C THR A 84 1.49 12.61 -6.49
N ARG A 85 0.70 12.84 -5.45
CA ARG A 85 0.60 11.93 -4.30
C ARG A 85 -0.17 10.67 -4.68
N LYS A 86 0.29 9.54 -4.16
CA LYS A 86 -0.47 8.29 -4.27
C LYS A 86 -1.70 8.36 -3.35
N PRO A 87 -2.85 7.82 -3.78
CA PRO A 87 -4.01 7.72 -2.90
C PRO A 87 -3.69 6.96 -1.61
N VAL A 88 -4.17 7.43 -0.47
CA VAL A 88 -3.91 6.85 0.86
C VAL A 88 -4.27 5.36 0.93
N TRP A 89 -5.36 4.96 0.26
CA TRP A 89 -5.79 3.56 0.20
C TRP A 89 -4.81 2.63 -0.54
N LEU A 90 -3.91 3.17 -1.38
CA LEU A 90 -2.81 2.42 -2.00
C LEU A 90 -1.58 2.32 -1.11
N VAL A 91 -1.37 3.30 -0.22
CA VAL A 91 -0.18 3.37 0.64
C VAL A 91 -0.37 2.53 1.90
N ARG A 92 -1.53 2.65 2.54
CA ARG A 92 -1.90 2.00 3.79
C ARG A 92 -1.78 0.46 3.80
N PRO A 93 -2.20 -0.30 2.75
CA PRO A 93 -2.04 -1.74 2.72
C PRO A 93 -0.59 -2.23 2.53
N LEU A 94 0.32 -1.34 2.15
CA LEU A 94 1.70 -1.70 1.81
C LEU A 94 2.66 -1.73 3.01
N GLY A 95 2.13 -1.50 4.23
CA GLY A 95 2.87 -1.64 5.47
C GLY A 95 3.44 -0.33 6.03
N LEU A 96 3.97 -0.42 7.24
CA LEU A 96 4.42 0.69 8.07
C LEU A 96 5.48 1.56 7.39
N ASP A 97 6.50 0.94 6.78
CA ASP A 97 7.59 1.68 6.13
C ASP A 97 7.11 2.51 4.95
N THR A 98 6.10 2.01 4.21
CA THR A 98 5.52 2.77 3.09
C THR A 98 4.75 4.00 3.57
N VAL A 99 4.04 3.88 4.70
CA VAL A 99 3.32 4.99 5.32
C VAL A 99 4.31 6.03 5.86
N ARG A 100 5.38 5.59 6.54
CA ARG A 100 6.46 6.48 7.03
C ARG A 100 7.15 7.22 5.89
N ASN A 101 7.53 6.52 4.83
CA ASN A 101 8.14 7.13 3.64
C ASN A 101 7.20 8.13 2.95
N ALA A 102 5.90 7.84 2.91
CA ALA A 102 4.91 8.77 2.38
C ALA A 102 4.83 10.04 3.23
N ALA A 103 4.78 9.91 4.56
CA ALA A 103 4.78 11.03 5.49
C ALA A 103 6.04 11.89 5.34
N SER A 104 7.23 11.29 5.38
CA SER A 104 8.51 12.01 5.17
C SER A 104 8.55 12.77 3.82
N SER A 105 8.02 12.16 2.75
CA SER A 105 7.93 12.82 1.45
C SER A 105 6.98 14.02 1.46
N MET A 106 5.91 13.97 2.27
CA MET A 106 4.96 15.07 2.44
C MET A 106 5.63 16.26 3.13
N GLU A 107 6.32 16.04 4.25
CA GLU A 107 7.06 17.05 5.00
C GLU A 107 8.07 17.80 4.12
N VAL A 108 8.90 17.04 3.37
CA VAL A 108 9.87 17.62 2.44
C VAL A 108 9.20 18.48 1.36
N GLU A 109 8.05 18.06 0.83
CA GLU A 109 7.33 18.80 -0.20
C GLU A 109 6.73 20.09 0.38
N THR A 110 6.09 20.03 1.56
CA THR A 110 5.46 21.17 2.23
C THR A 110 6.53 22.19 2.66
N ARG A 111 7.65 21.74 3.23
CA ARG A 111 8.79 22.61 3.53
C ARG A 111 9.30 23.35 2.30
N ARG A 112 9.55 22.65 1.18
CA ARG A 112 10.01 23.27 -0.07
C ARG A 112 9.00 24.27 -0.63
N PHE A 113 7.72 24.00 -0.47
CA PHE A 113 6.69 24.96 -0.84
C PHE A 113 6.81 26.23 -0.01
N TYR A 114 6.94 26.14 1.32
CA TYR A 114 7.07 27.31 2.20
C TYR A 114 8.33 28.12 1.91
N GLU A 115 9.47 27.47 1.75
CA GLU A 115 10.74 28.14 1.37
C GLU A 115 10.59 28.93 0.07
N ARG A 116 9.96 28.35 -0.97
CA ARG A 116 9.71 29.03 -2.25
C ARG A 116 8.71 30.16 -2.12
N ALA A 117 7.67 29.98 -1.33
CA ALA A 117 6.63 30.98 -1.11
C ALA A 117 7.18 32.17 -0.32
N ALA A 118 7.97 31.94 0.72
CA ALA A 118 8.63 32.98 1.51
C ALA A 118 9.60 33.81 0.65
N ALA A 119 10.46 33.17 -0.13
CA ALA A 119 11.43 33.82 -1.01
C ALA A 119 10.78 34.76 -2.03
N ARG A 120 9.52 34.50 -2.40
CA ARG A 120 8.78 35.26 -3.40
C ARG A 120 7.91 36.37 -2.84
N THR A 121 7.50 36.25 -1.59
CA THR A 121 6.56 37.16 -0.96
C THR A 121 7.23 38.47 -0.58
N GLN A 122 6.65 39.60 -1.00
CA GLN A 122 7.12 40.95 -0.66
C GLN A 122 6.58 41.42 0.70
N ASP A 123 5.43 40.91 1.16
CA ASP A 123 4.84 41.25 2.45
C ASP A 123 5.63 40.58 3.58
N ALA A 124 6.18 41.41 4.48
CA ALA A 124 7.04 40.96 5.56
C ALA A 124 6.35 39.99 6.52
N ASN A 125 5.05 40.20 6.83
CA ASN A 125 4.33 39.34 7.76
C ASN A 125 4.02 37.97 7.15
N ILE A 126 3.68 37.94 5.84
CA ILE A 126 3.45 36.67 5.13
C ILE A 126 4.77 35.91 5.03
N ARG A 127 5.86 36.60 4.66
CA ARG A 127 7.20 36.00 4.59
C ARG A 127 7.59 35.39 5.92
N GLN A 128 7.47 36.15 7.01
CA GLN A 128 7.83 35.67 8.35
C GLN A 128 7.07 34.39 8.72
N LEU A 129 5.73 34.37 8.53
CA LEU A 129 4.94 33.19 8.83
C LEU A 129 5.37 31.96 8.00
N LEU A 130 5.63 32.17 6.68
CA LEU A 130 6.04 31.08 5.81
C LEU A 130 7.44 30.56 6.15
N ASP A 131 8.37 31.44 6.56
CA ASP A 131 9.71 31.05 7.04
C ASP A 131 9.61 30.29 8.38
N ASP A 132 8.76 30.72 9.30
CA ASP A 132 8.50 30.03 10.57
C ASP A 132 7.94 28.63 10.32
N LEU A 133 6.94 28.50 9.44
CA LEU A 133 6.37 27.22 9.05
C LEU A 133 7.43 26.30 8.38
N ALA A 134 8.22 26.83 7.46
CA ALA A 134 9.30 26.06 6.83
C ALA A 134 10.31 25.52 7.87
N GLN A 135 10.58 26.28 8.93
CA GLN A 135 11.45 25.83 9.99
C GLN A 135 10.81 24.78 10.91
N GLU A 136 9.50 24.91 11.16
CA GLU A 136 8.74 23.88 11.89
C GLU A 136 8.71 22.56 11.12
N GLU A 137 8.42 22.58 9.81
CA GLU A 137 8.49 21.39 8.95
C GLU A 137 9.86 20.71 8.95
N ARG A 138 10.95 21.49 8.94
CA ARG A 138 12.29 20.94 9.07
C ARG A 138 12.53 20.25 10.41
N SER A 139 11.96 20.80 11.49
CA SER A 139 12.04 20.19 12.81
C SER A 139 11.18 18.92 12.91
N HIS A 140 10.10 18.82 12.12
CA HIS A 140 9.27 17.62 12.02
C HIS A 140 10.02 16.48 11.30
N GLU A 141 10.70 16.79 10.20
CA GLU A 141 11.58 15.84 9.49
C GLU A 141 12.64 15.26 10.43
N ASP A 142 13.40 16.13 11.13
CA ASP A 142 14.38 15.73 12.15
C ASP A 142 13.77 14.93 13.31
N ARG A 143 12.55 15.27 13.71
CA ARG A 143 11.83 14.61 14.80
C ARG A 143 11.27 13.27 14.36
N ALA A 144 10.78 13.15 13.14
CA ALA A 144 10.32 11.89 12.56
C ALA A 144 11.48 10.88 12.48
N GLU A 145 12.68 11.31 12.04
CA GLU A 145 13.89 10.49 12.03
C GLU A 145 14.34 10.08 13.45
N ARG A 146 14.36 11.02 14.41
CA ARG A 146 14.73 10.74 15.81
C ARG A 146 13.67 9.95 16.58
N LEU A 147 12.39 10.09 16.23
CA LEU A 147 11.32 9.28 16.83
C LEU A 147 11.41 7.82 16.41
N GLU A 148 11.99 7.57 15.25
CA GLU A 148 12.34 6.22 14.81
C GLU A 148 13.47 5.64 15.66
N GLU A 149 14.42 6.46 16.11
CA GLU A 149 15.56 6.03 16.95
C GLU A 149 15.26 6.03 18.47
N ASP A 150 14.59 7.06 19.01
CA ASP A 150 14.53 7.29 20.47
C ASP A 150 13.20 6.90 21.15
N LYS A 151 12.04 7.09 20.50
CA LYS A 151 10.74 6.79 21.12
C LYS A 151 10.22 5.40 20.85
N LEU A 152 10.67 4.75 19.79
CA LEU A 152 10.52 3.33 19.65
C LEU A 152 11.64 2.64 20.46
N GLY A 153 11.65 2.85 21.78
CA GLY A 153 12.51 2.07 22.67
C GLY A 153 12.45 0.61 22.26
N GLY A 154 13.56 -0.13 22.29
CA GLY A 154 13.71 -1.45 21.68
C GLY A 154 12.53 -2.42 21.86
N GLY A 155 11.70 -2.23 22.91
CA GLY A 155 10.48 -3.01 23.14
C GLY A 155 9.28 -2.65 22.25
N VAL A 156 9.15 -1.39 21.80
CA VAL A 156 8.05 -0.97 20.88
C VAL A 156 8.41 -1.38 19.46
N ARG A 157 9.66 -1.18 19.05
CA ARG A 157 10.17 -1.61 17.74
C ARG A 157 10.05 -3.12 17.56
N LEU A 158 10.40 -3.90 18.59
CA LEU A 158 10.21 -5.36 18.56
C LEU A 158 8.73 -5.75 18.39
N LYS A 159 7.80 -5.08 19.07
CA LYS A 159 6.37 -5.34 18.92
C LYS A 159 5.84 -4.94 17.54
N GLU A 160 6.31 -3.82 16.99
CA GLU A 160 5.95 -3.40 15.62
C GLU A 160 6.53 -4.35 14.57
N ASP A 161 7.77 -4.82 14.74
CA ASP A 161 8.39 -5.82 13.87
C ASP A 161 7.64 -7.17 13.93
N GLU A 162 7.22 -7.59 15.12
CA GLU A 162 6.39 -8.78 15.30
C GLU A 162 5.01 -8.62 14.64
N ALA A 163 4.36 -7.47 14.81
CA ALA A 163 3.08 -7.17 14.16
C ALA A 163 3.22 -7.14 12.63
N ASN A 164 4.26 -6.51 12.12
CA ASN A 164 4.56 -6.45 10.69
C ASN A 164 4.83 -7.85 10.11
N ARG A 165 5.62 -8.66 10.80
CA ARG A 165 5.87 -10.06 10.43
C ARG A 165 4.59 -10.89 10.46
N ARG A 166 3.75 -10.70 11.48
CA ARG A 166 2.45 -11.38 11.58
C ARG A 166 1.55 -10.99 10.42
N LEU A 167 1.43 -9.71 10.10
CA LEU A 167 0.65 -9.23 8.95
C LEU A 167 1.17 -9.80 7.64
N PHE A 168 2.48 -9.83 7.42
CA PHE A 168 3.07 -10.45 6.23
C PHE A 168 2.70 -11.92 6.11
N VAL A 169 2.78 -12.69 7.20
CA VAL A 169 2.38 -14.09 7.18
C VAL A 169 0.90 -14.25 6.85
N LEU A 170 0.03 -13.48 7.49
CA LEU A 170 -1.43 -13.59 7.32
C LEU A 170 -1.93 -13.06 5.96
N GLN A 171 -1.26 -12.06 5.39
CA GLN A 171 -1.70 -11.44 4.12
C GLN A 171 -1.06 -12.06 2.88
N ILE A 172 0.15 -12.58 3.00
CA ILE A 172 0.94 -13.04 1.85
C ILE A 172 1.22 -14.54 1.93
N VAL A 173 1.87 -14.98 3.02
CA VAL A 173 2.37 -16.37 3.11
C VAL A 173 1.21 -17.35 3.20
N GLN A 174 0.28 -17.14 4.12
CA GLN A 174 -0.83 -18.07 4.36
C GLN A 174 -1.79 -18.15 3.16
N PRO A 175 -2.32 -17.05 2.60
CA PRO A 175 -3.15 -17.12 1.38
C PRO A 175 -2.38 -17.68 0.18
N GLY A 176 -1.08 -17.35 0.06
CA GLY A 176 -0.24 -17.85 -1.03
C GLY A 176 -0.05 -19.36 -0.97
N LEU A 177 0.25 -19.91 0.19
CA LEU A 177 0.38 -21.35 0.36
C LEU A 177 -0.96 -22.07 0.16
N ALA A 178 -2.04 -21.54 0.71
CA ALA A 178 -3.38 -22.10 0.51
C ALA A 178 -3.75 -22.15 -0.97
N GLY A 179 -3.51 -21.04 -1.70
CA GLY A 179 -3.76 -20.95 -3.13
C GLY A 179 -2.89 -21.93 -3.92
N LEU A 180 -1.59 -22.01 -3.61
CA LEU A 180 -0.67 -22.93 -4.29
C LEU A 180 -1.12 -24.39 -4.15
N MET A 181 -1.52 -24.78 -2.94
CA MET A 181 -2.01 -26.13 -2.66
C MET A 181 -3.33 -26.40 -3.41
N ASP A 182 -4.29 -25.49 -3.33
CA ASP A 182 -5.57 -25.65 -4.03
C ASP A 182 -5.39 -25.76 -5.52
N GLY A 183 -4.61 -24.86 -6.13
CA GLY A 183 -4.32 -24.88 -7.56
C GLY A 183 -3.65 -26.18 -8.02
N SER A 184 -2.72 -26.69 -7.20
CA SER A 184 -2.05 -27.96 -7.49
C SER A 184 -3.01 -29.15 -7.47
N VAL A 185 -3.97 -29.19 -6.53
CA VAL A 185 -4.90 -30.32 -6.40
C VAL A 185 -6.08 -30.22 -7.37
N SER A 186 -6.70 -29.05 -7.48
CA SER A 186 -7.94 -28.83 -8.24
C SER A 186 -7.76 -29.01 -9.76
N THR A 187 -6.54 -28.81 -10.27
CA THR A 187 -6.25 -28.95 -11.71
C THR A 187 -5.86 -30.38 -12.13
N LEU A 188 -5.47 -31.25 -11.21
CA LEU A 188 -5.04 -32.62 -11.54
C LEU A 188 -6.13 -33.43 -12.24
N ALA A 189 -7.35 -33.45 -11.68
CA ALA A 189 -8.43 -34.26 -12.24
C ALA A 189 -8.79 -33.86 -13.68
N PRO A 190 -9.05 -32.59 -14.02
CA PRO A 190 -9.36 -32.21 -15.38
C PRO A 190 -8.18 -32.42 -16.35
N VAL A 191 -6.94 -32.20 -15.94
CA VAL A 191 -5.75 -32.42 -16.79
C VAL A 191 -5.61 -33.90 -17.16
N PHE A 192 -5.63 -34.81 -16.16
CA PHE A 192 -5.48 -36.23 -16.43
C PHE A 192 -6.72 -36.80 -17.14
N ALA A 193 -7.92 -36.34 -16.80
CA ALA A 193 -9.12 -36.75 -17.54
C ALA A 193 -9.02 -36.39 -19.02
N ALA A 194 -8.58 -35.19 -19.39
CA ALA A 194 -8.36 -34.79 -20.75
C ALA A 194 -7.23 -35.60 -21.43
N ALA A 195 -6.12 -35.83 -20.72
CA ALA A 195 -4.99 -36.60 -21.21
C ALA A 195 -5.40 -38.05 -21.58
N PHE A 196 -6.12 -38.73 -20.68
CA PHE A 196 -6.57 -40.10 -20.92
C PHE A 196 -7.72 -40.21 -21.94
N ALA A 197 -8.61 -39.21 -22.00
CA ALA A 197 -9.73 -39.22 -22.95
C ALA A 197 -9.27 -38.97 -24.40
N THR A 198 -8.31 -38.05 -24.61
CA THR A 198 -7.91 -37.62 -25.95
C THR A 198 -6.63 -38.26 -26.46
N HIS A 199 -5.75 -38.73 -25.56
CA HIS A 199 -4.37 -39.14 -25.82
C HIS A 199 -3.53 -38.06 -26.56
N LYS A 200 -3.96 -36.79 -26.45
CA LYS A 200 -3.29 -35.62 -27.04
C LYS A 200 -2.78 -34.71 -25.90
N PRO A 201 -1.46 -34.61 -25.73
CA PRO A 201 -0.89 -33.75 -24.67
C PRO A 201 -1.35 -32.31 -24.78
N TRP A 202 -1.47 -31.75 -25.97
CA TRP A 202 -1.91 -30.39 -26.21
C TRP A 202 -3.33 -30.10 -25.67
N ASP A 203 -4.26 -31.05 -25.84
CA ASP A 203 -5.62 -30.89 -25.31
C ASP A 203 -5.63 -30.90 -23.78
N ALA A 204 -4.81 -31.76 -23.16
CA ALA A 204 -4.63 -31.79 -21.73
C ALA A 204 -4.00 -30.49 -21.20
N PHE A 205 -3.02 -29.92 -21.89
CA PHE A 205 -2.44 -28.63 -21.59
C PHE A 205 -3.50 -27.52 -21.63
N LEU A 206 -4.29 -27.42 -22.69
CA LEU A 206 -5.33 -26.37 -22.80
C LEU A 206 -6.40 -26.48 -21.70
N VAL A 207 -6.86 -27.71 -21.43
CA VAL A 207 -7.84 -27.94 -20.34
C VAL A 207 -7.25 -27.58 -19.00
N GLY A 208 -5.99 -27.93 -18.74
CA GLY A 208 -5.30 -27.57 -17.52
C GLY A 208 -5.11 -26.06 -17.34
N MET A 209 -4.75 -25.36 -18.42
CA MET A 209 -4.65 -23.89 -18.38
C MET A 209 -5.99 -23.23 -18.06
N ALA A 210 -7.08 -23.69 -18.71
CA ALA A 210 -8.42 -23.16 -18.43
C ALA A 210 -8.87 -23.44 -16.99
N ALA A 211 -8.61 -24.66 -16.49
CA ALA A 211 -8.92 -25.05 -15.11
C ALA A 211 -8.12 -24.21 -14.11
N SER A 212 -6.81 -23.99 -14.37
CA SER A 212 -5.94 -23.20 -13.50
C SER A 212 -6.39 -21.74 -13.37
N LEU A 213 -6.76 -21.12 -14.50
CA LEU A 213 -7.28 -19.75 -14.51
C LEU A 213 -8.62 -19.66 -13.78
N GLY A 214 -9.53 -20.59 -14.05
CA GLY A 214 -10.85 -20.64 -13.40
C GLY A 214 -10.73 -20.82 -11.88
N ALA A 215 -9.88 -21.75 -11.42
CA ALA A 215 -9.62 -21.97 -10.01
C ALA A 215 -9.00 -20.74 -9.35
N GLY A 216 -8.03 -20.09 -9.99
CA GLY A 216 -7.38 -18.89 -9.47
C GLY A 216 -8.36 -17.72 -9.29
N ILE A 217 -9.24 -17.48 -10.26
CA ILE A 217 -10.29 -16.45 -10.15
C ILE A 217 -11.24 -16.79 -8.98
N SER A 218 -11.71 -18.03 -8.91
CA SER A 218 -12.64 -18.48 -7.87
C SER A 218 -12.05 -18.36 -6.47
N MET A 219 -10.82 -18.86 -6.25
CA MET A 219 -10.14 -18.79 -4.96
C MET A 219 -9.77 -17.37 -4.57
N GLY A 220 -9.39 -16.54 -5.53
CA GLY A 220 -9.09 -15.13 -5.29
C GLY A 220 -10.32 -14.38 -4.75
N PHE A 221 -11.49 -14.56 -5.37
CA PHE A 221 -12.73 -13.97 -4.86
C PHE A 221 -13.18 -14.59 -3.55
N ALA A 222 -13.09 -15.91 -3.38
CA ALA A 222 -13.45 -16.57 -2.14
C ALA A 222 -12.64 -16.04 -0.95
N GLU A 223 -11.33 -15.90 -1.11
CA GLU A 223 -10.46 -15.34 -0.05
C GLU A 223 -10.73 -13.85 0.18
N ALA A 224 -10.93 -13.05 -0.88
CA ALA A 224 -11.24 -11.62 -0.74
C ALA A 224 -12.57 -11.36 -0.03
N LEU A 225 -13.54 -12.23 -0.19
CA LEU A 225 -14.89 -12.10 0.39
C LEU A 225 -15.06 -12.88 1.70
N SER A 226 -14.05 -13.62 2.14
CA SER A 226 -14.14 -14.48 3.35
C SER A 226 -14.34 -13.67 4.64
N ASP A 227 -13.59 -12.58 4.78
CA ASP A 227 -13.70 -11.63 5.89
C ASP A 227 -13.05 -10.29 5.51
N ASP A 228 -13.50 -9.20 6.13
CA ASP A 228 -12.97 -7.84 5.91
C ASP A 228 -11.65 -7.57 6.65
N GLY A 229 -11.17 -8.54 7.44
CA GLY A 229 -9.96 -8.43 8.24
C GLY A 229 -10.11 -7.68 9.55
N SER A 230 -11.25 -7.03 9.79
CA SER A 230 -11.47 -6.18 10.98
C SER A 230 -11.54 -6.99 12.28
N LEU A 231 -12.14 -8.18 12.24
CA LEU A 231 -12.29 -9.07 13.41
C LEU A 231 -11.12 -10.04 13.55
N THR A 232 -10.53 -10.48 12.44
CA THR A 232 -9.52 -11.54 12.44
C THR A 232 -8.10 -11.02 12.50
N GLY A 233 -7.89 -9.71 12.25
CA GLY A 233 -6.57 -9.10 12.13
C GLY A 233 -5.75 -9.65 10.95
N ARG A 234 -6.41 -10.28 9.95
CA ARG A 234 -5.76 -10.85 8.76
C ARG A 234 -5.37 -9.82 7.69
N GLY A 235 -5.60 -8.54 7.98
CA GLY A 235 -5.26 -7.42 7.10
C GLY A 235 -6.17 -7.29 5.88
N HIS A 236 -5.64 -6.75 4.77
CA HIS A 236 -6.46 -6.28 3.66
C HIS A 236 -7.02 -7.43 2.79
N PRO A 237 -8.36 -7.58 2.66
CA PRO A 237 -9.00 -8.74 2.02
C PRO A 237 -8.64 -8.87 0.53
N TRP A 238 -8.59 -7.76 -0.21
CA TRP A 238 -8.26 -7.80 -1.64
C TRP A 238 -6.81 -8.20 -1.92
N LEU A 239 -5.88 -7.84 -1.02
CA LEU A 239 -4.49 -8.28 -1.15
C LEU A 239 -4.37 -9.78 -0.95
N ARG A 240 -5.03 -10.33 0.09
CA ARG A 240 -5.09 -11.77 0.34
C ARG A 240 -5.70 -12.52 -0.84
N GLY A 241 -6.83 -12.02 -1.35
CA GLY A 241 -7.50 -12.60 -2.52
C GLY A 241 -6.63 -12.59 -3.77
N LEU A 242 -5.93 -11.49 -4.05
CA LEU A 242 -5.01 -11.40 -5.18
C LEU A 242 -3.88 -12.42 -5.07
N ILE A 243 -3.23 -12.50 -3.91
CA ILE A 243 -2.14 -13.45 -3.67
C ILE A 243 -2.64 -14.89 -3.78
N CYS A 244 -3.77 -15.21 -3.14
CA CYS A 244 -4.37 -16.53 -3.19
C CYS A 244 -4.69 -16.94 -4.64
N GLY A 245 -5.38 -16.09 -5.39
CA GLY A 245 -5.77 -16.35 -6.77
C GLY A 245 -4.57 -16.51 -7.71
N LEU A 246 -3.55 -15.66 -7.59
CA LEU A 246 -2.32 -15.79 -8.38
C LEU A 246 -1.58 -17.10 -8.06
N MET A 247 -1.45 -17.45 -6.80
CA MET A 247 -0.76 -18.66 -6.39
C MET A 247 -1.55 -19.93 -6.75
N THR A 248 -2.90 -19.90 -6.71
CA THR A 248 -3.75 -20.97 -7.22
C THR A 248 -3.52 -21.18 -8.71
N THR A 249 -3.51 -20.10 -9.49
CA THR A 249 -3.23 -20.17 -10.95
C THR A 249 -1.85 -20.77 -11.22
N LEU A 250 -0.81 -20.27 -10.52
CA LEU A 250 0.57 -20.78 -10.70
C LEU A 250 0.71 -22.24 -10.30
N GLY A 251 0.10 -22.65 -9.19
CA GLY A 251 0.09 -24.06 -8.74
C GLY A 251 -0.54 -24.98 -9.77
N GLY A 252 -1.68 -24.57 -10.34
CA GLY A 252 -2.35 -25.32 -11.40
C GLY A 252 -1.54 -25.38 -12.69
N ILE A 253 -0.98 -24.28 -13.16
CA ILE A 253 -0.15 -24.22 -14.36
C ILE A 253 1.06 -25.17 -14.22
N GLY A 254 1.68 -25.25 -13.07
CA GLY A 254 2.82 -26.14 -12.82
C GLY A 254 2.55 -27.59 -13.24
N HIS A 255 1.34 -28.10 -12.98
CA HIS A 255 0.93 -29.45 -13.36
C HIS A 255 0.53 -29.61 -14.84
N THR A 256 0.32 -28.53 -15.57
CA THR A 256 -0.01 -28.57 -17.00
C THR A 256 1.23 -28.54 -17.88
N LEU A 257 2.35 -27.97 -17.42
CA LEU A 257 3.58 -27.80 -18.19
C LEU A 257 4.15 -29.11 -18.81
N PRO A 258 4.12 -30.26 -18.10
CA PRO A 258 4.57 -31.52 -18.70
C PRO A 258 3.86 -31.88 -20.01
N PHE A 259 2.61 -31.46 -20.18
CA PHE A 259 1.80 -31.74 -21.37
C PHE A 259 2.15 -30.84 -22.58
N LEU A 260 3.13 -29.97 -22.49
CA LEU A 260 3.80 -29.34 -23.63
C LEU A 260 4.74 -30.30 -24.35
N ILE A 261 5.10 -31.44 -23.75
CA ILE A 261 5.92 -32.47 -24.36
C ILE A 261 5.05 -33.21 -25.40
N PRO A 262 5.46 -33.29 -26.67
CA PRO A 262 4.63 -33.90 -27.74
C PRO A 262 4.35 -35.40 -27.57
N SER A 263 5.24 -36.11 -26.86
CA SER A 263 5.08 -37.54 -26.57
C SER A 263 4.12 -37.74 -25.39
N PHE A 264 2.98 -38.38 -25.65
CA PHE A 264 1.98 -38.68 -24.61
C PHE A 264 2.56 -39.45 -23.42
N THR A 265 3.34 -40.50 -23.70
CA THR A 265 3.95 -41.35 -22.65
C THR A 265 4.94 -40.54 -21.79
N ALA A 266 5.78 -39.72 -22.44
CA ALA A 266 6.74 -38.89 -21.73
C ALA A 266 6.05 -37.78 -20.91
N ALA A 267 5.04 -37.12 -21.48
CA ALA A 267 4.23 -36.12 -20.79
C ALA A 267 3.56 -36.69 -19.55
N LEU A 268 2.97 -37.87 -19.64
CA LEU A 268 2.30 -38.55 -18.55
C LEU A 268 3.29 -38.96 -17.43
N GLN A 269 4.46 -39.50 -17.80
CA GLN A 269 5.49 -39.89 -16.81
C GLN A 269 6.01 -38.68 -16.03
N VAL A 270 6.31 -37.58 -16.74
CA VAL A 270 6.77 -36.33 -16.07
C VAL A 270 5.66 -35.73 -15.21
N GLY A 271 4.41 -35.74 -15.70
CA GLY A 271 3.26 -35.23 -14.95
C GLY A 271 3.01 -36.02 -13.65
N LEU A 272 3.00 -37.35 -13.73
CA LEU A 272 2.84 -38.22 -12.55
C LEU A 272 4.02 -38.10 -11.58
N GLY A 273 5.25 -38.02 -12.10
CA GLY A 273 6.44 -37.78 -11.28
C GLY A 273 6.38 -36.47 -10.49
N GLY A 274 5.92 -35.39 -11.14
CA GLY A 274 5.70 -34.10 -10.49
C GLY A 274 4.68 -34.14 -9.37
N VAL A 275 3.57 -34.87 -9.57
CA VAL A 275 2.54 -35.06 -8.52
C VAL A 275 3.12 -35.81 -7.31
N LEU A 276 3.91 -36.85 -7.53
CA LEU A 276 4.53 -37.61 -6.44
C LEU A 276 5.52 -36.75 -5.63
N VAL A 277 6.36 -35.97 -6.31
CA VAL A 277 7.30 -35.06 -5.65
C VAL A 277 6.56 -33.99 -4.84
N PHE A 278 5.49 -33.42 -5.39
CA PHE A 278 4.67 -32.44 -4.67
C PHE A 278 4.02 -33.06 -3.43
N ALA A 279 3.38 -34.23 -3.57
CA ALA A 279 2.71 -34.92 -2.47
C ALA A 279 3.70 -35.30 -1.34
N THR A 280 4.89 -35.77 -1.68
CA THR A 280 5.93 -36.07 -0.68
C THR A 280 6.48 -34.83 -0.02
N GLY A 281 6.65 -33.73 -0.74
CA GLY A 281 7.09 -32.44 -0.20
C GLY A 281 6.11 -31.86 0.82
N VAL A 282 4.80 -31.96 0.55
CA VAL A 282 3.75 -31.55 1.48
C VAL A 282 3.75 -32.39 2.76
N LEU A 283 3.93 -33.70 2.66
CA LEU A 283 3.97 -34.61 3.82
C LEU A 283 5.18 -34.37 4.71
N ILE A 284 6.34 -34.07 4.15
CA ILE A 284 7.56 -33.79 4.93
C ILE A 284 7.53 -32.40 5.55
N GLY A 285 6.95 -31.41 4.87
CA GLY A 285 6.84 -30.05 5.38
C GLY A 285 5.78 -29.85 6.47
N SER A 286 4.90 -30.86 6.70
CA SER A 286 3.87 -30.85 7.73
C SER A 286 4.26 -31.59 9.03
N SER A 287 5.42 -32.22 9.07
CA SER A 287 6.01 -32.86 10.26
C SER A 287 7.04 -31.94 10.91
#